data_7c6b60fbd6b4837aeaed039d9abc62c1
#
_entry.id   7c6b60fbd6b4837aeaed039d9abc62c1
#
_cell.length_a   1.000
_cell.length_b   1.000
_cell.length_c   1.000
_cell.angle_alpha   90.00
_cell.angle_beta   90.00
_cell.angle_gamma   90.00
#
_symmetry.space_group_name_H-M   'P 1'
#
loop_
_entity.id
_entity.type
_entity.pdbx_description
1 polymer ?
#
loop_
_entity_poly.entity_id
_entity_poly.type
_entity_poly.pdbx_seq_one_letter_code
_entity_poly.pdbx_strand_id
1 'polypeptide(L)'
;MAYDLHGSWENKIGHHSQYRPHKDDPVGDIASTNYAVQYWTGKGLPANKLVFGMPAYGRCFSTNVDEPRVGDPATGASPAGTHTKEAGFLSYYEICDKIENKNWKVRYSSTMQAPFAYGEGQWCGSGFKTISY
;
A
#
# COMPACT_ATOMS: atom_id res chain seq x y z
N MET A 1 -1.57 11.89 8.72
CA MET A 1 -0.86 10.60 8.54
C MET A 1 -1.84 9.59 7.93
N ALA A 2 -2.19 9.76 6.63
CA ALA A 2 -3.12 8.88 5.93
C ALA A 2 -2.37 7.73 5.22
N TYR A 3 -1.56 7.02 5.99
CA TYR A 3 -0.74 5.88 5.61
C TYR A 3 -0.62 4.91 6.79
N ASP A 4 -0.01 3.75 6.55
CA ASP A 4 0.05 2.64 7.50
C ASP A 4 -1.34 2.12 7.92
N LEU A 5 -2.31 2.22 7.00
CA LEU A 5 -3.66 1.71 7.22
C LEU A 5 -3.67 0.18 7.27
N HIS A 6 -2.74 -0.46 6.56
CA HIS A 6 -2.48 -1.90 6.54
C HIS A 6 -0.98 -2.17 6.56
N GLY A 7 -0.60 -3.36 7.02
CA GLY A 7 0.78 -3.81 7.04
C GLY A 7 0.92 -5.28 7.44
N SER A 8 2.15 -5.75 7.48
CA SER A 8 2.51 -7.15 7.71
C SER A 8 2.16 -7.70 9.11
N TRP A 9 1.60 -6.90 9.99
CA TRP A 9 0.96 -7.33 11.24
C TRP A 9 -0.40 -8.01 11.02
N GLU A 10 -0.91 -7.97 9.79
CA GLU A 10 -2.15 -8.62 9.38
C GLU A 10 -1.86 -9.90 8.60
N ASN A 11 -2.82 -10.83 8.58
CA ASN A 11 -2.73 -12.09 7.85
C ASN A 11 -3.35 -12.06 6.44
N LYS A 12 -3.76 -10.87 6.00
CA LYS A 12 -4.29 -10.59 4.66
C LYS A 12 -3.60 -9.38 4.07
N ILE A 13 -3.46 -9.39 2.75
CA ILE A 13 -2.92 -8.28 1.99
C ILE A 13 -3.88 -7.11 2.03
N GLY A 14 -3.39 -5.94 2.45
CA GLY A 14 -4.10 -4.68 2.46
C GLY A 14 -3.22 -3.54 1.96
N HIS A 15 -3.81 -2.51 1.35
CA HIS A 15 -3.06 -1.37 0.83
C HIS A 15 -2.97 -0.26 1.89
N HIS A 16 -1.77 0.11 2.32
CA HIS A 16 -1.55 1.00 3.46
C HIS A 16 -1.94 2.47 3.22
N SER A 17 -2.16 2.89 1.98
CA SER A 17 -2.42 4.29 1.63
C SER A 17 -3.34 4.43 0.40
N GLN A 18 -4.24 3.50 0.21
CA GLN A 18 -5.24 3.54 -0.87
C GLN A 18 -6.13 4.77 -0.77
N TYR A 19 -6.53 5.34 -1.92
CA TYR A 19 -7.45 6.47 -1.94
C TYR A 19 -8.88 6.06 -1.55
N ARG A 20 -9.37 4.91 -2.08
CA ARG A 20 -10.66 4.30 -1.73
C ARG A 20 -10.45 2.88 -1.23
N PRO A 21 -11.31 2.36 -0.36
CA PRO A 21 -11.21 0.98 0.11
C PRO A 21 -11.49 0.00 -1.03
N HIS A 22 -10.81 -1.14 -0.99
CA HIS A 22 -11.18 -2.28 -1.83
C HIS A 22 -12.34 -3.05 -1.19
N LYS A 23 -13.22 -3.66 -1.99
CA LYS A 23 -14.37 -4.43 -1.46
C LYS A 23 -13.94 -5.61 -0.56
N ASP A 24 -12.76 -6.16 -0.81
CA ASP A 24 -12.17 -7.26 -0.05
C ASP A 24 -11.15 -6.77 1.00
N ASP A 25 -11.21 -5.47 1.35
CA ASP A 25 -10.34 -4.87 2.35
C ASP A 25 -10.59 -5.51 3.73
N PRO A 26 -9.54 -5.96 4.43
CA PRO A 26 -9.69 -6.64 5.72
C PRO A 26 -10.33 -5.78 6.82
N VAL A 27 -10.25 -4.47 6.73
CA VAL A 27 -10.79 -3.53 7.73
C VAL A 27 -12.06 -2.81 7.23
N GLY A 28 -12.37 -2.92 5.94
CA GLY A 28 -13.54 -2.31 5.34
C GLY A 28 -13.35 -0.82 4.98
N ASP A 29 -14.45 -0.08 4.88
CA ASP A 29 -14.49 1.25 4.29
C ASP A 29 -13.64 2.32 4.99
N ILE A 30 -13.29 2.14 6.25
CA ILE A 30 -12.50 3.11 7.02
C ILE A 30 -11.03 3.16 6.63
N ALA A 31 -10.50 2.11 6.01
CA ALA A 31 -9.09 1.99 5.65
C ALA A 31 -8.79 2.70 4.31
N SER A 32 -9.09 3.99 4.21
CA SER A 32 -8.78 4.77 3.02
C SER A 32 -8.42 6.21 3.35
N THR A 33 -7.59 6.80 2.50
CA THR A 33 -7.16 8.19 2.66
C THR A 33 -8.31 9.16 2.45
N ASN A 34 -9.26 8.83 1.55
CA ASN A 34 -10.48 9.61 1.34
C ASN A 34 -11.37 9.63 2.60
N TYR A 35 -11.55 8.48 3.25
CA TYR A 35 -12.28 8.42 4.51
C TYR A 35 -11.63 9.31 5.59
N ALA A 36 -10.31 9.25 5.74
CA ALA A 36 -9.58 10.07 6.72
C ALA A 36 -9.83 11.57 6.51
N VAL A 37 -9.79 12.04 5.25
CA VAL A 37 -10.10 13.44 4.93
C VAL A 37 -11.55 13.79 5.25
N GLN A 38 -12.50 12.96 4.83
CA GLN A 38 -13.93 13.18 5.09
C GLN A 38 -14.24 13.16 6.60
N TYR A 39 -13.63 12.26 7.35
CA TYR A 39 -13.80 12.18 8.80
C TYR A 39 -13.40 13.49 9.50
N TRP A 40 -12.20 13.99 9.22
CA TRP A 40 -11.71 15.20 9.87
C TRP A 40 -12.49 16.46 9.45
N THR A 41 -12.80 16.61 8.16
CA THR A 41 -13.60 17.75 7.69
C THR A 41 -15.03 17.67 8.21
N GLY A 42 -15.63 16.48 8.30
CA GLY A 42 -16.94 16.26 8.91
C GLY A 42 -17.00 16.56 10.41
N LYS A 43 -15.84 16.49 11.11
CA LYS A 43 -15.69 16.92 12.51
C LYS A 43 -15.43 18.43 12.67
N GLY A 44 -15.49 19.19 11.58
CA GLY A 44 -15.36 20.64 11.60
C GLY A 44 -13.95 21.17 11.35
N LEU A 45 -12.98 20.30 10.96
CA LEU A 45 -11.66 20.80 10.56
C LEU A 45 -11.76 21.50 9.20
N PRO A 46 -11.43 22.80 9.10
CA PRO A 46 -11.41 23.49 7.80
C PRO A 46 -10.39 22.86 6.84
N ALA A 47 -10.79 22.63 5.59
CA ALA A 47 -9.98 21.97 4.60
C ALA A 47 -8.62 22.68 4.37
N ASN A 48 -8.57 24.00 4.47
CA ASN A 48 -7.33 24.79 4.33
C ASN A 48 -6.35 24.62 5.51
N LYS A 49 -6.76 23.97 6.60
CA LYS A 49 -5.90 23.60 7.74
C LYS A 49 -5.49 22.13 7.72
N LEU A 50 -6.02 21.35 6.79
CA LEU A 50 -5.71 19.93 6.68
C LEU A 50 -4.48 19.73 5.78
N VAL A 51 -3.38 19.31 6.37
CA VAL A 51 -2.17 18.92 5.62
C VAL A 51 -2.19 17.41 5.45
N PHE A 52 -2.23 16.97 4.20
CA PHE A 52 -2.27 15.56 3.82
C PHE A 52 -0.86 15.00 3.66
N GLY A 53 -0.50 13.99 4.46
CA GLY A 53 0.77 13.28 4.36
C GLY A 53 0.71 12.17 3.30
N MET A 54 1.71 12.14 2.41
CA MET A 54 1.86 11.11 1.39
C MET A 54 3.10 10.26 1.66
N PRO A 55 2.97 8.91 1.66
CA PRO A 55 4.10 8.04 1.92
C PRO A 55 4.95 7.84 0.65
N ALA A 56 6.28 7.97 0.78
CA ALA A 56 7.24 7.60 -0.25
C ALA A 56 7.82 6.19 0.01
N TYR A 57 6.96 5.26 0.38
CA TYR A 57 7.31 3.87 0.71
C TYR A 57 6.12 2.95 0.48
N GLY A 58 6.36 1.65 0.52
CA GLY A 58 5.34 0.62 0.49
C GLY A 58 5.34 -0.25 1.75
N ARG A 59 4.16 -0.68 2.17
CA ARG A 59 3.99 -1.82 3.08
C ARG A 59 3.88 -3.07 2.26
N CYS A 60 4.67 -4.07 2.64
CA CYS A 60 4.92 -5.24 1.82
C CYS A 60 4.68 -6.53 2.60
N PHE A 61 4.09 -7.50 1.90
CA PHE A 61 3.71 -8.81 2.44
C PHE A 61 4.41 -9.92 1.67
N SER A 62 4.72 -11.02 2.35
CA SER A 62 5.00 -12.30 1.71
C SER A 62 3.69 -13.04 1.45
N THR A 63 3.61 -13.76 0.33
CA THR A 63 2.42 -14.54 -0.05
C THR A 63 2.80 -15.71 -0.96
N ASN A 64 1.99 -16.76 -0.94
CA ASN A 64 2.10 -17.91 -1.84
C ASN A 64 1.17 -17.80 -3.05
N VAL A 65 0.48 -16.66 -3.22
CA VAL A 65 -0.42 -16.42 -4.36
C VAL A 65 0.39 -15.88 -5.54
N ASP A 66 0.23 -16.42 -6.73
CA ASP A 66 1.02 -16.04 -7.93
C ASP A 66 0.72 -14.62 -8.40
N GLU A 67 -0.55 -14.23 -8.44
CA GLU A 67 -0.99 -12.88 -8.78
C GLU A 67 -1.79 -12.26 -7.64
N PRO A 68 -1.11 -11.86 -6.54
CA PRO A 68 -1.76 -11.48 -5.31
C PRO A 68 -2.51 -10.15 -5.41
N ARG A 69 -3.63 -10.08 -4.69
CA ARG A 69 -4.54 -8.93 -4.62
C ARG A 69 -4.86 -8.59 -3.17
N VAL A 70 -5.43 -7.43 -2.96
CA VAL A 70 -5.99 -7.07 -1.64
C VAL A 70 -7.04 -8.08 -1.22
N GLY A 71 -6.97 -8.52 0.03
CA GLY A 71 -7.81 -9.54 0.62
C GLY A 71 -7.23 -10.97 0.58
N ASP A 72 -6.24 -11.22 -0.29
CA ASP A 72 -5.57 -12.53 -0.36
C ASP A 72 -4.75 -12.82 0.91
N PRO A 73 -4.49 -14.11 1.19
CA PRO A 73 -3.69 -14.51 2.34
C PRO A 73 -2.26 -13.97 2.27
N ALA A 74 -1.79 -13.38 3.36
CA ALA A 74 -0.40 -13.05 3.60
C ALA A 74 0.24 -14.09 4.52
N THR A 75 1.48 -14.47 4.23
CA THR A 75 2.26 -15.41 5.05
C THR A 75 3.16 -14.69 6.05
N GLY A 76 3.16 -13.37 6.03
CA GLY A 76 3.92 -12.51 6.95
C GLY A 76 4.53 -11.29 6.25
N ALA A 77 5.51 -10.70 6.90
CA ALA A 77 6.26 -9.58 6.36
C ALA A 77 7.12 -10.01 5.16
N SER A 78 7.23 -9.15 4.14
CA SER A 78 8.24 -9.35 3.09
C SER A 78 9.66 -9.30 3.66
N PRO A 79 10.65 -9.90 3.00
CA PRO A 79 12.05 -9.72 3.38
C PRO A 79 12.43 -8.23 3.42
N ALA A 80 13.34 -7.90 4.33
CA ALA A 80 13.87 -6.54 4.46
C ALA A 80 14.57 -6.08 3.18
N GLY A 81 14.37 -4.83 2.81
CA GLY A 81 15.08 -4.20 1.71
C GLY A 81 16.58 -3.99 2.02
N THR A 82 17.36 -3.84 0.97
CA THR A 82 18.84 -3.66 1.08
C THR A 82 19.22 -2.38 1.82
N HIS A 83 18.40 -1.34 1.67
CA HIS A 83 18.65 -0.01 2.23
C HIS A 83 17.82 0.25 3.49
N THR A 84 16.52 -0.01 3.43
CA THR A 84 15.61 0.21 4.58
C THR A 84 15.83 -0.78 5.73
N LYS A 85 16.26 -2.01 5.43
CA LYS A 85 16.59 -3.06 6.41
C LYS A 85 15.46 -3.38 7.41
N GLU A 86 14.21 -3.14 7.01
CA GLU A 86 13.01 -3.43 7.78
C GLU A 86 12.12 -4.42 7.03
N ALA A 87 11.75 -5.52 7.68
CA ALA A 87 10.82 -6.50 7.09
C ALA A 87 9.42 -5.88 6.95
N GLY A 88 8.75 -6.17 5.83
CA GLY A 88 7.43 -5.63 5.54
C GLY A 88 7.40 -4.16 5.10
N PHE A 89 8.57 -3.59 4.84
CA PHE A 89 8.73 -2.20 4.44
C PHE A 89 9.78 -2.07 3.33
N LEU A 90 9.43 -1.34 2.26
CA LEU A 90 10.37 -0.95 1.21
C LEU A 90 10.21 0.53 0.89
N SER A 91 11.32 1.24 0.78
CA SER A 91 11.30 2.60 0.22
C SER A 91 10.86 2.57 -1.24
N TYR A 92 10.36 3.71 -1.73
CA TYR A 92 9.89 3.80 -3.11
C TYR A 92 10.97 3.40 -4.13
N TYR A 93 12.21 3.84 -3.94
CA TYR A 93 13.32 3.50 -4.85
C TYR A 93 13.70 2.01 -4.81
N GLU A 94 13.51 1.31 -3.68
CA GLU A 94 13.71 -0.14 -3.61
C GLU A 94 12.62 -0.91 -4.38
N ILE A 95 11.39 -0.41 -4.34
CA ILE A 95 10.30 -0.96 -5.16
C ILE A 95 10.61 -0.75 -6.65
N CYS A 96 11.10 0.43 -7.05
CA CYS A 96 11.53 0.70 -8.42
C CYS A 96 12.64 -0.25 -8.88
N ASP A 97 13.65 -0.48 -8.05
CA ASP A 97 14.72 -1.43 -8.34
C ASP A 97 14.18 -2.85 -8.56
N LYS A 98 13.22 -3.30 -7.76
CA LYS A 98 12.59 -4.61 -7.95
C LYS A 98 11.77 -4.69 -9.25
N ILE A 99 11.12 -3.60 -9.64
CA ILE A 99 10.38 -3.53 -10.91
C ILE A 99 11.36 -3.61 -12.10
N GLU A 100 12.42 -2.81 -12.08
CA GLU A 100 13.38 -2.70 -13.18
C GLU A 100 14.30 -3.92 -13.29
N ASN A 101 14.80 -4.43 -12.14
CA ASN A 101 15.86 -5.44 -12.12
C ASN A 101 15.42 -6.83 -11.66
N LYS A 102 14.21 -6.99 -11.12
CA LYS A 102 13.66 -8.26 -10.61
C LYS A 102 12.35 -8.67 -11.28
N ASN A 103 11.99 -8.01 -12.37
CA ASN A 103 10.78 -8.29 -13.14
C ASN A 103 9.48 -8.25 -12.32
N TRP A 104 9.41 -7.42 -11.30
CA TRP A 104 8.17 -7.24 -10.57
C TRP A 104 7.10 -6.63 -11.49
N LYS A 105 5.89 -7.13 -11.37
CA LYS A 105 4.73 -6.64 -12.12
C LYS A 105 4.11 -5.47 -11.38
N VAL A 106 3.84 -4.39 -12.11
CA VAL A 106 3.10 -3.22 -11.60
C VAL A 106 1.65 -3.30 -12.03
N ARG A 107 0.76 -2.94 -11.13
CA ARG A 107 -0.67 -2.79 -11.40
C ARG A 107 -1.21 -1.51 -10.77
N TYR A 108 -2.24 -0.98 -11.38
CA TYR A 108 -3.04 0.11 -10.82
C TYR A 108 -4.47 -0.38 -10.60
N SER A 109 -4.96 -0.25 -9.39
CA SER A 109 -6.36 -0.57 -9.09
C SER A 109 -7.22 0.65 -9.30
N SER A 110 -8.14 0.59 -10.26
CA SER A 110 -9.13 1.64 -10.49
C SER A 110 -10.13 1.78 -9.32
N THR A 111 -10.40 0.69 -8.61
CA THR A 111 -11.26 0.69 -7.42
C THR A 111 -10.59 1.41 -6.25
N MET A 112 -9.37 1.02 -5.89
CA MET A 112 -8.62 1.66 -4.82
C MET A 112 -8.03 3.02 -5.21
N GLN A 113 -7.89 3.28 -6.50
CA GLN A 113 -7.16 4.41 -7.09
C GLN A 113 -5.72 4.48 -6.52
N ALA A 114 -5.06 3.33 -6.48
CA ALA A 114 -3.74 3.18 -5.92
C ALA A 114 -2.92 2.14 -6.69
N PRO A 115 -1.58 2.35 -6.83
CA PRO A 115 -0.68 1.40 -7.45
C PRO A 115 -0.21 0.35 -6.45
N PHE A 116 0.11 -0.83 -6.97
CA PHE A 116 0.82 -1.87 -6.24
C PHE A 116 1.75 -2.63 -7.18
N ALA A 117 2.74 -3.29 -6.60
CA ALA A 117 3.67 -4.13 -7.34
C ALA A 117 3.81 -5.49 -6.65
N TYR A 118 4.12 -6.53 -7.43
CA TYR A 118 4.32 -7.87 -6.89
C TYR A 118 5.32 -8.68 -7.71
N GLY A 119 5.99 -9.59 -7.06
CA GLY A 119 6.97 -10.49 -7.63
C GLY A 119 7.72 -11.23 -6.54
N GLU A 120 8.44 -12.30 -6.88
CA GLU A 120 9.26 -13.06 -5.93
C GLU A 120 8.49 -13.52 -4.68
N GLY A 121 7.20 -13.86 -4.78
CA GLY A 121 6.37 -14.23 -3.62
C GLY A 121 6.04 -13.07 -2.67
N GLN A 122 6.10 -11.83 -3.16
CA GLN A 122 5.85 -10.62 -2.39
C GLN A 122 4.83 -9.72 -3.08
N TRP A 123 4.13 -8.91 -2.28
CA TRP A 123 3.22 -7.87 -2.73
C TRP A 123 3.49 -6.58 -1.96
N CYS A 124 3.53 -5.43 -2.63
CA CYS A 124 3.73 -4.12 -2.02
C CYS A 124 2.71 -3.11 -2.53
N GLY A 125 1.97 -2.48 -1.62
CA GLY A 125 1.17 -1.29 -1.92
C GLY A 125 1.97 -0.03 -1.64
N SER A 126 1.95 0.95 -2.55
CA SER A 126 2.61 2.24 -2.37
C SER A 126 1.66 3.39 -2.72
N GLY A 127 1.72 4.49 -1.97
CA GLY A 127 0.85 5.66 -2.16
C GLY A 127 1.19 6.55 -3.36
N PHE A 128 2.29 6.31 -4.06
CA PHE A 128 2.68 7.12 -5.21
C PHE A 128 2.09 6.58 -6.51
N LYS A 129 1.35 7.43 -7.22
CA LYS A 129 0.78 7.13 -8.55
C LYS A 129 1.84 7.05 -9.65
N THR A 130 3.07 7.46 -9.37
CA THR A 130 4.11 7.63 -10.39
C THR A 130 4.92 6.36 -10.63
N ILE A 131 4.25 5.22 -10.78
CA ILE A 131 4.80 4.11 -11.53
C ILE A 131 4.09 4.12 -12.89
N SER A 132 4.12 5.23 -13.57
CA SER A 132 3.75 5.30 -14.99
C SER A 132 5.03 5.45 -15.79
N TYR A 133 5.43 4.37 -16.37
CA TYR A 133 6.26 4.35 -17.56
C TYR A 133 5.40 4.14 -18.78
#